data_598d564351716848f246496c8298f6b2
#
_entry.id   598d564351716848f246496c8298f6b2
#
_cell.length_a   1.000
_cell.length_b   1.000
_cell.length_c   1.000
_cell.angle_alpha   90.00
_cell.angle_beta   90.00
_cell.angle_gamma   90.00
#
_symmetry.space_group_name_H-M   'P 1'
#
loop_
_entity.id
_entity.type
_entity.pdbx_description
1 polymer ?
#
loop_
_entity_poly.entity_id
_entity_poly.type
_entity_poly.pdbx_seq_one_letter_code
_entity_poly.pdbx_strand_id
1 'polypeptide(L)'
;MNILVTGSNGFIGKNLLSHLKELDNINVITYEKEDNFSKIIQNIDNIDVIFHLAGVNRPIDSKEFYEGNTDLTKQIVDLIKEKDITFIMTSSIQAEKENDYGNSKLLAENYVKDNLKNYYIYRLHNVFGKWCRPNYNSVVATFCNNIANDLEIRIDNPDTVLELVYIDDIIYEFINLISKKNVTAKINDINYINTRYKVTLEQLATYLKEFKNNLDTIYIPNTGNNFIKKLYSTFISYIPKDKMIKATVTNVDERGSFTELLRTTTAGQVSISVSKPGIVRGNHYHHTKIEKFIVIKGKARVYFQNILDENDKYDFTVDGNEIKEIIIPVGYSHSIENIGNDDMILCIWCNELFDKDNPDTYFKKIR
;
A
#
# COMPACT_ATOMS: atom_id res chain seq x y z
N MET A 1 9.15 -20.77 19.01
CA MET A 1 7.68 -20.86 19.07
C MET A 1 7.20 -21.66 17.89
N ASN A 2 6.36 -22.64 18.11
CA ASN A 2 5.77 -23.48 17.07
C ASN A 2 4.34 -23.04 16.80
N ILE A 3 4.04 -22.69 15.56
CA ILE A 3 2.76 -22.14 15.14
C ILE A 3 2.12 -23.05 14.11
N LEU A 4 0.88 -23.47 14.37
CA LEU A 4 0.05 -24.15 13.38
C LEU A 4 -0.83 -23.12 12.66
N VAL A 5 -0.81 -23.11 11.34
CA VAL A 5 -1.66 -22.26 10.51
C VAL A 5 -2.54 -23.13 9.63
N THR A 6 -3.85 -23.11 9.85
CA THR A 6 -4.81 -23.74 8.94
C THR A 6 -5.27 -22.76 7.87
N GLY A 7 -5.43 -23.20 6.63
CA GLY A 7 -5.81 -22.33 5.52
C GLY A 7 -4.71 -21.36 5.10
N SER A 8 -3.46 -21.79 5.19
CA SER A 8 -2.25 -21.00 4.91
C SER A 8 -2.16 -20.55 3.45
N ASN A 9 -2.77 -21.29 2.53
CA ASN A 9 -2.87 -20.95 1.10
C ASN A 9 -3.96 -19.92 0.80
N GLY A 10 -4.81 -19.59 1.78
CA GLY A 10 -5.84 -18.56 1.67
C GLY A 10 -5.27 -17.14 1.69
N PHE A 11 -6.13 -16.15 1.49
CA PHE A 11 -5.74 -14.74 1.44
C PHE A 11 -5.05 -14.26 2.74
N ILE A 12 -5.69 -14.50 3.89
CA ILE A 12 -5.14 -14.09 5.20
C ILE A 12 -3.92 -14.95 5.53
N GLY A 13 -3.99 -16.26 5.26
CA GLY A 13 -2.90 -17.21 5.51
C GLY A 13 -1.59 -16.83 4.79
N LYS A 14 -1.65 -16.52 3.49
CA LYS A 14 -0.47 -16.08 2.71
C LYS A 14 0.17 -14.83 3.30
N ASN A 15 -0.65 -13.85 3.69
CA ASN A 15 -0.15 -12.63 4.31
C ASN A 15 0.46 -12.91 5.69
N LEU A 16 -0.18 -13.74 6.53
CA LEU A 16 0.39 -14.14 7.81
C LEU A 16 1.73 -14.85 7.63
N LEU A 17 1.79 -15.85 6.74
CA LEU A 17 3.02 -16.59 6.49
C LEU A 17 4.17 -15.70 6.02
N SER A 18 3.89 -14.68 5.19
CA SER A 18 4.94 -13.77 4.74
C SER A 18 5.57 -12.98 5.89
N HIS A 19 4.76 -12.54 6.87
CA HIS A 19 5.25 -11.81 8.04
C HIS A 19 5.89 -12.72 9.10
N LEU A 20 5.36 -13.94 9.29
CA LEU A 20 5.97 -14.90 10.22
C LEU A 20 7.40 -15.30 9.79
N LYS A 21 7.69 -15.31 8.49
CA LYS A 21 9.04 -15.57 7.96
C LYS A 21 10.06 -14.46 8.28
N GLU A 22 9.58 -13.27 8.62
CA GLU A 22 10.41 -12.13 9.01
C GLU A 22 10.79 -12.15 10.50
N LEU A 23 10.22 -13.10 11.27
CA LEU A 23 10.45 -13.23 12.70
C LEU A 23 11.41 -14.37 13.01
N ASP A 24 12.36 -14.10 13.91
CA ASP A 24 13.30 -15.10 14.39
C ASP A 24 12.63 -16.13 15.31
N ASN A 25 13.15 -17.36 15.28
CA ASN A 25 12.73 -18.46 16.16
C ASN A 25 11.25 -18.85 16.06
N ILE A 26 10.63 -18.67 14.90
CA ILE A 26 9.28 -19.14 14.58
C ILE A 26 9.40 -20.38 13.68
N ASN A 27 8.78 -21.48 14.11
CA ASN A 27 8.59 -22.67 13.28
C ASN A 27 7.10 -22.78 12.92
N VAL A 28 6.78 -22.83 11.62
CA VAL A 28 5.41 -22.84 11.13
C VAL A 28 5.06 -24.20 10.54
N ILE A 29 3.97 -24.78 11.02
CA ILE A 29 3.34 -25.99 10.48
C ILE A 29 2.04 -25.52 9.79
N THR A 30 1.82 -25.95 8.56
CA THR A 30 0.63 -25.60 7.78
C THR A 30 -0.33 -26.77 7.67
N TYR A 31 -1.63 -26.48 7.60
CA TYR A 31 -2.67 -27.46 7.34
C TYR A 31 -3.67 -26.91 6.30
N GLU A 32 -3.89 -27.69 5.24
CA GLU A 32 -4.75 -27.36 4.12
C GLU A 32 -5.89 -28.38 3.95
N LYS A 33 -6.83 -28.06 3.05
CA LYS A 33 -8.02 -28.93 2.79
C LYS A 33 -7.62 -30.34 2.32
N GLU A 34 -6.50 -30.45 1.61
CA GLU A 34 -5.99 -31.72 1.06
C GLU A 34 -5.20 -32.54 2.07
N ASP A 35 -4.80 -31.94 3.19
CA ASP A 35 -4.05 -32.63 4.25
C ASP A 35 -4.97 -33.56 5.07
N ASN A 36 -4.41 -34.68 5.51
CA ASN A 36 -5.10 -35.55 6.48
C ASN A 36 -5.01 -34.93 7.88
N PHE A 37 -6.12 -35.01 8.64
CA PHE A 37 -6.21 -34.47 10.01
C PHE A 37 -5.14 -35.06 10.97
N SER A 38 -4.64 -36.28 10.69
CA SER A 38 -3.50 -36.85 11.40
C SER A 38 -2.25 -35.97 11.45
N LYS A 39 -2.07 -35.09 10.46
CA LYS A 39 -0.98 -34.12 10.44
C LYS A 39 -1.06 -33.16 11.62
N ILE A 40 -2.26 -32.71 12.00
CA ILE A 40 -2.47 -31.89 13.20
C ILE A 40 -2.17 -32.72 14.44
N ILE A 41 -2.76 -33.93 14.56
CA ILE A 41 -2.62 -34.82 15.72
C ILE A 41 -1.12 -35.09 16.01
N GLN A 42 -0.31 -35.38 15.00
CA GLN A 42 1.12 -35.70 15.15
C GLN A 42 1.97 -34.55 15.67
N ASN A 43 1.53 -33.30 15.46
CA ASN A 43 2.30 -32.12 15.81
C ASN A 43 1.78 -31.38 17.04
N ILE A 44 0.55 -31.67 17.48
CA ILE A 44 -0.19 -30.85 18.43
C ILE A 44 0.48 -30.66 19.79
N ASP A 45 1.25 -31.66 20.27
CA ASP A 45 1.92 -31.58 21.56
C ASP A 45 3.09 -30.60 21.60
N ASN A 46 3.57 -30.16 20.42
CA ASN A 46 4.65 -29.20 20.29
C ASN A 46 4.16 -27.81 19.85
N ILE A 47 2.84 -27.59 19.68
CA ILE A 47 2.28 -26.33 19.21
C ILE A 47 2.06 -25.36 20.37
N ASP A 48 2.53 -24.13 20.20
CA ASP A 48 2.30 -23.04 21.15
C ASP A 48 1.06 -22.19 20.76
N VAL A 49 0.83 -22.00 19.45
CA VAL A 49 -0.20 -21.12 18.89
C VAL A 49 -0.84 -21.75 17.66
N ILE A 50 -2.16 -21.66 17.56
CA ILE A 50 -2.91 -22.03 16.36
C ILE A 50 -3.56 -20.80 15.75
N PHE A 51 -3.25 -20.48 14.49
CA PHE A 51 -4.02 -19.57 13.65
C PHE A 51 -4.99 -20.40 12.81
N HIS A 52 -6.24 -20.44 13.23
CA HIS A 52 -7.31 -21.13 12.51
C HIS A 52 -7.95 -20.17 11.49
N LEU A 53 -7.37 -20.15 10.27
CA LEU A 53 -7.76 -19.27 9.16
C LEU A 53 -8.53 -20.04 8.07
N ALA A 54 -8.55 -21.37 8.16
CA ALA A 54 -9.36 -22.21 7.27
C ALA A 54 -10.84 -21.87 7.39
N GLY A 55 -11.52 -21.87 6.26
CA GLY A 55 -12.96 -21.68 6.25
C GLY A 55 -13.50 -21.62 4.82
N VAL A 56 -14.76 -22.02 4.68
CA VAL A 56 -15.51 -22.00 3.41
C VAL A 56 -16.43 -20.80 3.40
N ASN A 57 -16.39 -20.01 2.30
CA ASN A 57 -17.22 -18.82 2.14
C ASN A 57 -18.00 -18.76 0.81
N ARG A 58 -17.74 -19.68 -0.12
CA ARG A 58 -18.50 -19.87 -1.37
C ARG A 58 -18.53 -21.35 -1.76
N PRO A 59 -19.30 -22.17 -1.05
CA PRO A 59 -19.47 -23.58 -1.38
C PRO A 59 -20.38 -23.80 -2.57
N ILE A 60 -20.38 -25.01 -3.10
CA ILE A 60 -21.37 -25.48 -4.07
C ILE A 60 -22.63 -25.94 -3.31
N ASP A 61 -22.47 -26.67 -2.20
CA ASP A 61 -23.53 -27.09 -1.30
C ASP A 61 -23.39 -26.36 0.05
N SER A 62 -24.51 -25.88 0.59
CA SER A 62 -24.56 -25.21 1.90
C SER A 62 -24.04 -26.05 3.07
N LYS A 63 -24.04 -27.36 2.96
CA LYS A 63 -23.44 -28.27 3.95
C LYS A 63 -21.95 -28.04 4.14
N GLU A 64 -21.25 -27.68 3.07
CA GLU A 64 -19.81 -27.38 3.13
C GLU A 64 -19.49 -26.22 4.06
N PHE A 65 -20.44 -25.28 4.31
CA PHE A 65 -20.25 -24.24 5.32
C PHE A 65 -20.05 -24.83 6.70
N TYR A 66 -20.89 -25.81 7.07
CA TYR A 66 -20.84 -26.45 8.39
C TYR A 66 -19.62 -27.37 8.51
N GLU A 67 -19.32 -28.17 7.51
CA GLU A 67 -18.15 -29.03 7.47
C GLU A 67 -16.84 -28.24 7.59
N GLY A 68 -16.67 -27.18 6.77
CA GLY A 68 -15.45 -26.42 6.71
C GLY A 68 -15.28 -25.34 7.78
N ASN A 69 -16.38 -24.77 8.30
CA ASN A 69 -16.30 -23.72 9.32
C ASN A 69 -16.57 -24.27 10.73
N THR A 70 -17.57 -25.14 10.92
CA THR A 70 -17.97 -25.60 12.24
C THR A 70 -17.26 -26.88 12.63
N ASP A 71 -17.31 -27.92 11.80
CA ASP A 71 -16.86 -29.27 12.20
C ASP A 71 -15.32 -29.34 12.28
N LEU A 72 -14.60 -28.73 11.36
CA LEU A 72 -13.13 -28.61 11.47
C LEU A 72 -12.73 -27.84 12.74
N THR A 73 -13.42 -26.74 13.07
CA THR A 73 -13.18 -25.99 14.30
C THR A 73 -13.38 -26.88 15.52
N LYS A 74 -14.49 -27.63 15.59
CA LYS A 74 -14.79 -28.57 16.71
C LYS A 74 -13.68 -29.61 16.85
N GLN A 75 -13.26 -30.24 15.76
CA GLN A 75 -12.22 -31.28 15.80
C GLN A 75 -10.90 -30.72 16.38
N ILE A 76 -10.50 -29.49 15.98
CA ILE A 76 -9.28 -28.86 16.51
C ILE A 76 -9.47 -28.50 17.99
N VAL A 77 -10.61 -27.91 18.36
CA VAL A 77 -10.92 -27.53 19.75
C VAL A 77 -10.92 -28.73 20.67
N ASP A 78 -11.56 -29.84 20.28
CA ASP A 78 -11.58 -31.08 21.07
C ASP A 78 -10.18 -31.66 21.31
N LEU A 79 -9.28 -31.49 20.37
CA LEU A 79 -7.89 -31.94 20.48
C LEU A 79 -7.06 -31.08 21.45
N ILE A 80 -7.43 -29.79 21.65
CA ILE A 80 -6.59 -28.81 22.40
C ILE A 80 -7.22 -28.32 23.70
N LYS A 81 -8.47 -28.67 24.04
CA LYS A 81 -9.22 -28.14 25.20
C LYS A 81 -8.51 -28.31 26.55
N GLU A 82 -7.67 -29.33 26.69
CA GLU A 82 -6.91 -29.62 27.92
C GLU A 82 -5.41 -29.18 27.78
N LYS A 83 -5.05 -28.45 26.71
CA LYS A 83 -3.68 -28.02 26.42
C LYS A 83 -3.55 -26.52 26.61
N ASP A 84 -2.34 -26.06 26.97
CA ASP A 84 -2.03 -24.64 27.07
C ASP A 84 -1.58 -24.10 25.68
N ILE A 85 -2.52 -24.07 24.74
CA ILE A 85 -2.31 -23.58 23.38
C ILE A 85 -3.16 -22.32 23.19
N THR A 86 -2.56 -21.25 22.63
CA THR A 86 -3.33 -20.07 22.24
C THR A 86 -4.03 -20.31 20.90
N PHE A 87 -5.35 -20.22 20.92
CA PHE A 87 -6.17 -20.43 19.71
C PHE A 87 -6.69 -19.12 19.16
N ILE A 88 -6.33 -18.80 17.91
CA ILE A 88 -6.70 -17.55 17.23
C ILE A 88 -7.50 -17.93 15.99
N MET A 89 -8.78 -17.53 15.91
CA MET A 89 -9.60 -17.82 14.74
C MET A 89 -10.13 -16.55 14.08
N THR A 90 -10.27 -16.63 12.75
CA THR A 90 -10.98 -15.63 11.97
C THR A 90 -12.44 -16.02 11.80
N SER A 91 -13.31 -15.12 12.23
CA SER A 91 -14.74 -15.16 11.97
C SER A 91 -15.15 -13.99 11.08
N SER A 92 -16.42 -13.72 10.97
CA SER A 92 -16.98 -12.67 10.12
C SER A 92 -18.06 -11.89 10.88
N ILE A 93 -18.20 -10.60 10.55
CA ILE A 93 -19.38 -9.82 10.97
C ILE A 93 -20.71 -10.46 10.51
N GLN A 94 -20.65 -11.36 9.53
CA GLN A 94 -21.83 -12.11 9.10
C GLN A 94 -22.30 -13.15 10.11
N ALA A 95 -21.52 -13.49 11.13
CA ALA A 95 -21.96 -14.34 12.24
C ALA A 95 -23.15 -13.71 13.01
N GLU A 96 -23.42 -12.42 12.81
CA GLU A 96 -24.59 -11.73 13.36
C GLU A 96 -25.82 -11.78 12.43
N LYS A 97 -25.73 -12.44 11.27
CA LYS A 97 -26.79 -12.49 10.25
C LYS A 97 -27.36 -13.89 10.13
N GLU A 98 -28.66 -13.97 9.94
CA GLU A 98 -29.38 -15.23 9.71
C GLU A 98 -29.19 -15.75 8.27
N ASN A 99 -28.07 -16.40 8.03
CA ASN A 99 -27.76 -17.13 6.80
C ASN A 99 -26.82 -18.30 7.11
N ASP A 100 -26.72 -19.31 6.24
CA ASP A 100 -25.92 -20.52 6.47
C ASP A 100 -24.45 -20.22 6.77
N TYR A 101 -23.84 -19.28 6.07
CA TYR A 101 -22.47 -18.86 6.34
C TYR A 101 -22.32 -18.23 7.74
N GLY A 102 -23.18 -17.27 8.06
CA GLY A 102 -23.20 -16.61 9.37
C GLY A 102 -23.43 -17.61 10.49
N ASN A 103 -24.42 -18.47 10.34
CA ASN A 103 -24.76 -19.53 11.31
C ASN A 103 -23.59 -20.50 11.53
N SER A 104 -22.91 -20.93 10.46
CA SER A 104 -21.75 -21.84 10.58
C SER A 104 -20.59 -21.18 11.34
N LYS A 105 -20.34 -19.87 11.12
CA LYS A 105 -19.35 -19.13 11.88
C LYS A 105 -19.75 -18.94 13.34
N LEU A 106 -21.00 -18.58 13.61
CA LEU A 106 -21.51 -18.41 14.98
C LEU A 106 -21.45 -19.71 15.80
N LEU A 107 -21.78 -20.84 15.19
CA LEU A 107 -21.65 -22.14 15.83
C LEU A 107 -20.22 -22.49 16.20
N ALA A 108 -19.27 -22.19 15.31
CA ALA A 108 -17.85 -22.34 15.57
C ALA A 108 -17.36 -21.42 16.72
N GLU A 109 -17.76 -20.14 16.72
CA GLU A 109 -17.43 -19.19 17.79
C GLU A 109 -17.93 -19.66 19.15
N ASN A 110 -19.19 -20.11 19.23
CA ASN A 110 -19.78 -20.60 20.48
C ASN A 110 -19.04 -21.85 20.99
N TYR A 111 -18.71 -22.76 20.09
CA TYR A 111 -17.95 -23.95 20.48
C TYR A 111 -16.57 -23.64 21.04
N VAL A 112 -15.87 -22.66 20.46
CA VAL A 112 -14.57 -22.15 20.97
C VAL A 112 -14.75 -21.54 22.36
N LYS A 113 -15.74 -20.67 22.55
CA LYS A 113 -16.03 -20.01 23.85
C LYS A 113 -16.37 -21.00 24.97
N ASP A 114 -17.13 -22.02 24.64
CA ASP A 114 -17.61 -22.99 25.62
C ASP A 114 -16.50 -23.97 26.07
N ASN A 115 -15.48 -24.19 25.24
CA ASN A 115 -14.50 -25.26 25.46
C ASN A 115 -13.06 -24.78 25.68
N LEU A 116 -12.69 -23.56 25.31
CA LEU A 116 -11.32 -23.04 25.44
C LEU A 116 -11.23 -21.87 26.43
N LYS A 117 -10.10 -21.80 27.17
CA LYS A 117 -9.79 -20.69 28.07
C LYS A 117 -8.93 -19.62 27.41
N ASN A 118 -8.00 -20.03 26.53
CA ASN A 118 -7.04 -19.16 25.89
C ASN A 118 -7.33 -19.04 24.38
N TYR A 119 -8.23 -18.13 24.02
CA TYR A 119 -8.66 -17.95 22.65
C TYR A 119 -8.84 -16.48 22.27
N TYR A 120 -8.76 -16.20 20.95
CA TYR A 120 -9.08 -14.92 20.31
C TYR A 120 -9.93 -15.17 19.06
N ILE A 121 -11.10 -14.54 18.99
CA ILE A 121 -12.05 -14.68 17.87
C ILE A 121 -12.17 -13.33 17.19
N TYR A 122 -11.65 -13.20 15.97
CA TYR A 122 -11.71 -11.96 15.19
C TYR A 122 -12.87 -11.98 14.21
N ARG A 123 -13.93 -11.20 14.47
CA ARG A 123 -14.97 -10.91 13.48
C ARG A 123 -14.49 -9.85 12.52
N LEU A 124 -14.14 -10.26 11.31
CA LEU A 124 -13.60 -9.41 10.28
C LEU A 124 -14.69 -8.81 9.41
N HIS A 125 -14.54 -7.53 9.09
CA HIS A 125 -15.26 -6.84 8.02
C HIS A 125 -14.71 -7.25 6.64
N ASN A 126 -15.11 -6.54 5.57
CA ASN A 126 -14.56 -6.84 4.25
C ASN A 126 -13.05 -6.55 4.21
N VAL A 127 -12.26 -7.59 4.07
CA VAL A 127 -10.80 -7.50 4.06
C VAL A 127 -10.30 -7.22 2.65
N PHE A 128 -9.34 -6.29 2.52
CA PHE A 128 -8.67 -5.99 1.25
C PHE A 128 -7.14 -5.95 1.42
N GLY A 129 -6.43 -6.17 0.32
CA GLY A 129 -4.97 -6.16 0.29
C GLY A 129 -4.40 -7.05 -0.80
N LYS A 130 -3.07 -7.14 -0.85
CA LYS A 130 -2.32 -7.99 -1.80
C LYS A 130 -2.72 -9.47 -1.69
N TRP A 131 -2.76 -10.17 -2.83
CA TRP A 131 -3.05 -11.62 -2.96
C TRP A 131 -4.50 -12.02 -2.67
N CYS A 132 -5.42 -11.09 -2.47
CA CYS A 132 -6.83 -11.43 -2.42
C CYS A 132 -7.31 -11.87 -3.81
N ARG A 133 -8.04 -13.01 -3.88
CA ARG A 133 -8.48 -13.58 -5.16
C ARG A 133 -9.59 -12.71 -5.78
N PRO A 134 -9.39 -12.18 -6.99
CA PRO A 134 -10.43 -11.45 -7.70
C PRO A 134 -11.57 -12.38 -8.15
N ASN A 135 -12.75 -11.83 -8.41
CA ASN A 135 -13.93 -12.54 -8.86
C ASN A 135 -14.36 -13.71 -7.93
N TYR A 136 -14.03 -13.58 -6.65
CA TYR A 136 -14.38 -14.59 -5.63
C TYR A 136 -15.24 -13.99 -4.51
N ASN A 137 -14.67 -13.33 -3.51
CA ASN A 137 -15.39 -12.80 -2.36
C ASN A 137 -14.94 -11.39 -1.92
N SER A 138 -14.33 -10.63 -2.79
CA SER A 138 -13.88 -9.27 -2.50
C SER A 138 -14.15 -8.36 -3.69
N VAL A 139 -15.01 -7.38 -3.48
CA VAL A 139 -15.27 -6.36 -4.49
C VAL A 139 -14.01 -5.52 -4.75
N VAL A 140 -13.21 -5.21 -3.72
CA VAL A 140 -11.95 -4.47 -3.88
C VAL A 140 -10.99 -5.23 -4.79
N ALA A 141 -10.77 -6.53 -4.53
CA ALA A 141 -9.90 -7.37 -5.36
C ALA A 141 -10.41 -7.46 -6.80
N THR A 142 -11.72 -7.63 -6.99
CA THR A 142 -12.36 -7.71 -8.30
C THR A 142 -12.20 -6.40 -9.07
N PHE A 143 -12.48 -5.26 -8.43
CA PHE A 143 -12.35 -3.95 -9.06
C PHE A 143 -10.88 -3.62 -9.38
N CYS A 144 -9.96 -3.88 -8.44
CA CYS A 144 -8.52 -3.70 -8.68
C CYS A 144 -8.05 -4.52 -9.89
N ASN A 145 -8.39 -5.80 -9.94
CA ASN A 145 -8.01 -6.68 -11.05
C ASN A 145 -8.62 -6.21 -12.37
N ASN A 146 -9.92 -5.93 -12.38
CA ASN A 146 -10.60 -5.60 -13.62
C ASN A 146 -10.09 -4.27 -14.20
N ILE A 147 -9.99 -3.24 -13.36
CA ILE A 147 -9.49 -1.92 -13.80
C ILE A 147 -8.03 -2.00 -14.23
N ALA A 148 -7.17 -2.73 -13.51
CA ALA A 148 -5.76 -2.93 -13.89
C ALA A 148 -5.58 -3.62 -15.24
N ASN A 149 -6.52 -4.50 -15.60
CA ASN A 149 -6.52 -5.28 -16.83
C ASN A 149 -7.46 -4.73 -17.93
N ASP A 150 -7.95 -3.48 -17.78
CA ASP A 150 -8.84 -2.84 -18.74
C ASP A 150 -10.19 -3.59 -18.96
N LEU A 151 -10.64 -4.32 -17.92
CA LEU A 151 -11.92 -5.01 -17.91
C LEU A 151 -13.00 -4.14 -17.24
N GLU A 152 -14.25 -4.34 -17.64
CA GLU A 152 -15.39 -3.64 -17.07
C GLU A 152 -15.64 -4.04 -15.63
N ILE A 153 -16.11 -3.08 -14.83
CA ILE A 153 -16.65 -3.29 -13.48
C ILE A 153 -18.15 -3.05 -13.48
N ARG A 154 -18.88 -3.84 -12.71
CA ARG A 154 -20.32 -3.67 -12.52
C ARG A 154 -20.61 -3.10 -11.15
N ILE A 155 -21.39 -2.03 -11.08
CA ILE A 155 -21.86 -1.40 -9.87
C ILE A 155 -23.39 -1.40 -9.90
N ASP A 156 -24.01 -2.24 -9.07
CA ASP A 156 -25.48 -2.34 -9.04
C ASP A 156 -26.09 -1.18 -8.25
N ASN A 157 -25.48 -0.78 -7.13
CA ASN A 157 -25.90 0.37 -6.33
C ASN A 157 -24.65 1.16 -5.90
N PRO A 158 -24.42 2.35 -6.49
CA PRO A 158 -23.23 3.18 -6.23
C PRO A 158 -23.12 3.65 -4.77
N ASP A 159 -24.26 3.85 -4.08
CA ASP A 159 -24.32 4.34 -2.71
C ASP A 159 -24.08 3.27 -1.64
N THR A 160 -23.92 2.00 -2.04
CA THR A 160 -23.63 0.92 -1.10
C THR A 160 -22.34 1.21 -0.34
N VAL A 161 -22.45 1.37 0.98
CA VAL A 161 -21.32 1.62 1.87
C VAL A 161 -20.62 0.31 2.23
N LEU A 162 -19.32 0.28 2.00
CA LEU A 162 -18.44 -0.81 2.42
C LEU A 162 -17.69 -0.41 3.69
N GLU A 163 -17.62 -1.30 4.67
CA GLU A 163 -16.65 -1.21 5.77
C GLU A 163 -15.48 -2.14 5.46
N LEU A 164 -14.31 -1.56 5.28
CA LEU A 164 -13.10 -2.22 4.82
C LEU A 164 -12.05 -2.29 5.92
N VAL A 165 -11.34 -3.42 5.99
CA VAL A 165 -10.16 -3.62 6.84
C VAL A 165 -8.98 -4.01 5.97
N TYR A 166 -7.84 -3.37 6.17
CA TYR A 166 -6.64 -3.70 5.41
C TYR A 166 -5.96 -4.93 5.99
N ILE A 167 -5.48 -5.79 5.12
CA ILE A 167 -4.92 -7.09 5.53
C ILE A 167 -3.76 -6.96 6.53
N ASP A 168 -2.84 -6.02 6.33
CA ASP A 168 -1.70 -5.89 7.22
C ASP A 168 -2.10 -5.34 8.60
N ASP A 169 -3.23 -4.63 8.76
CA ASP A 169 -3.75 -4.25 10.08
C ASP A 169 -4.19 -5.49 10.88
N ILE A 170 -4.71 -6.52 10.20
CA ILE A 170 -5.04 -7.82 10.81
C ILE A 170 -3.75 -8.55 11.19
N ILE A 171 -2.79 -8.60 10.26
CA ILE A 171 -1.53 -9.32 10.49
C ILE A 171 -0.73 -8.70 11.64
N TYR A 172 -0.68 -7.37 11.73
CA TYR A 172 -0.03 -6.68 12.86
C TYR A 172 -0.69 -7.02 14.21
N GLU A 173 -2.02 -7.11 14.24
CA GLU A 173 -2.74 -7.55 15.44
C GLU A 173 -2.35 -8.99 15.82
N PHE A 174 -2.28 -9.90 14.86
CA PHE A 174 -1.85 -11.28 15.08
C PHE A 174 -0.39 -11.38 15.57
N ILE A 175 0.51 -10.61 14.98
CA ILE A 175 1.92 -10.56 15.40
C ILE A 175 2.04 -9.96 16.82
N ASN A 176 1.24 -8.95 17.16
CA ASN A 176 1.20 -8.40 18.51
C ASN A 176 0.75 -9.43 19.55
N LEU A 177 -0.24 -10.27 19.22
CA LEU A 177 -0.67 -11.36 20.09
C LEU A 177 0.47 -12.32 20.44
N ILE A 178 1.15 -12.86 19.43
CA ILE A 178 2.24 -13.84 19.65
C ILE A 178 3.47 -13.19 20.28
N SER A 179 3.65 -11.89 20.11
CA SER A 179 4.72 -11.10 20.74
C SER A 179 4.36 -10.60 22.15
N LYS A 180 3.19 -10.98 22.68
CA LYS A 180 2.66 -10.55 23.98
C LYS A 180 2.60 -9.03 24.16
N LYS A 181 2.34 -8.31 23.06
CA LYS A 181 2.11 -6.86 23.05
C LYS A 181 0.63 -6.55 23.25
N ASN A 182 0.30 -5.27 23.44
CA ASN A 182 -1.08 -4.83 23.55
C ASN A 182 -1.84 -5.12 22.24
N VAL A 183 -3.00 -5.74 22.36
CA VAL A 183 -3.94 -6.04 21.29
C VAL A 183 -5.29 -5.40 21.56
N THR A 184 -6.13 -5.35 20.56
CA THR A 184 -7.50 -4.81 20.69
C THR A 184 -8.28 -5.57 21.75
N ALA A 185 -8.89 -4.83 22.69
CA ALA A 185 -9.72 -5.41 23.73
C ALA A 185 -10.94 -6.16 23.17
N LYS A 186 -11.33 -7.24 23.83
CA LYS A 186 -12.55 -7.99 23.48
C LYS A 186 -13.80 -7.20 23.82
N ILE A 187 -14.79 -7.27 22.96
CA ILE A 187 -16.17 -6.80 23.22
C ILE A 187 -17.07 -8.03 23.17
N ASN A 188 -17.71 -8.38 24.28
CA ASN A 188 -18.51 -9.60 24.40
C ASN A 188 -17.76 -10.85 23.91
N ASP A 189 -16.52 -11.01 24.35
CA ASP A 189 -15.61 -12.12 24.00
C ASP A 189 -15.19 -12.20 22.52
N ILE A 190 -15.47 -11.17 21.75
CA ILE A 190 -15.10 -11.04 20.35
C ILE A 190 -14.05 -9.93 20.16
N ASN A 191 -13.07 -10.18 19.30
CA ASN A 191 -12.08 -9.20 18.89
C ASN A 191 -12.48 -8.54 17.55
N TYR A 192 -12.20 -7.25 17.41
CA TYR A 192 -12.40 -6.50 16.17
C TYR A 192 -11.12 -5.76 15.83
N ILE A 193 -10.90 -5.51 14.55
CA ILE A 193 -9.84 -4.62 14.11
C ILE A 193 -10.32 -3.17 14.23
N ASN A 194 -9.59 -2.33 14.95
CA ASN A 194 -10.00 -0.95 15.22
C ASN A 194 -9.94 -0.08 13.97
N THR A 195 -8.90 -0.26 13.13
CA THR A 195 -8.72 0.53 11.90
C THR A 195 -9.67 0.01 10.84
N ARG A 196 -10.70 0.81 10.55
CA ARG A 196 -11.71 0.52 9.52
C ARG A 196 -11.92 1.73 8.64
N TYR A 197 -12.20 1.48 7.36
CA TYR A 197 -12.43 2.49 6.36
C TYR A 197 -13.84 2.35 5.81
N LYS A 198 -14.57 3.46 5.71
CA LYS A 198 -15.89 3.50 5.07
C LYS A 198 -15.77 4.18 3.72
N VAL A 199 -16.29 3.53 2.70
CA VAL A 199 -16.27 4.02 1.32
C VAL A 199 -17.48 3.49 0.57
N THR A 200 -18.09 4.31 -0.30
CA THR A 200 -19.14 3.79 -1.19
C THR A 200 -18.53 3.02 -2.37
N LEU A 201 -19.33 2.20 -3.03
CA LEU A 201 -18.89 1.49 -4.25
C LEU A 201 -18.45 2.46 -5.34
N GLU A 202 -19.15 3.60 -5.50
CA GLU A 202 -18.77 4.62 -6.46
C GLU A 202 -17.44 5.28 -6.11
N GLN A 203 -17.24 5.67 -4.85
CA GLN A 203 -15.98 6.25 -4.38
C GLN A 203 -14.82 5.28 -4.60
N LEU A 204 -15.02 3.98 -4.28
CA LEU A 204 -14.02 2.94 -4.51
C LEU A 204 -13.65 2.86 -5.99
N ALA A 205 -14.65 2.80 -6.87
CA ALA A 205 -14.43 2.74 -8.31
C ALA A 205 -13.71 3.98 -8.84
N THR A 206 -14.08 5.16 -8.35
CA THR A 206 -13.45 6.43 -8.72
C THR A 206 -11.98 6.44 -8.34
N TYR A 207 -11.61 6.11 -7.09
CA TYR A 207 -10.21 6.01 -6.68
C TYR A 207 -9.40 5.05 -7.55
N LEU A 208 -9.96 3.87 -7.85
CA LEU A 208 -9.23 2.87 -8.64
C LEU A 208 -9.06 3.30 -10.10
N LYS A 209 -10.04 3.99 -10.69
CA LYS A 209 -9.92 4.58 -12.03
C LYS A 209 -8.90 5.71 -12.06
N GLU A 210 -8.86 6.55 -11.03
CA GLU A 210 -7.83 7.58 -10.87
C GLU A 210 -6.44 6.94 -10.74
N PHE A 211 -6.27 5.88 -9.96
CA PHE A 211 -5.00 5.15 -9.87
C PHE A 211 -4.57 4.57 -11.21
N LYS A 212 -5.50 4.03 -11.98
CA LYS A 212 -5.22 3.55 -13.35
C LYS A 212 -4.75 4.69 -14.25
N ASN A 213 -5.45 5.82 -14.25
CA ASN A 213 -5.06 7.00 -15.01
C ASN A 213 -3.68 7.53 -14.56
N ASN A 214 -3.38 7.48 -13.27
CA ASN A 214 -2.09 7.88 -12.72
C ASN A 214 -0.93 7.00 -13.21
N LEU A 215 -1.18 5.73 -13.55
CA LEU A 215 -0.18 4.90 -14.20
C LEU A 215 0.12 5.36 -15.64
N ASP A 216 -0.86 5.91 -16.34
CA ASP A 216 -0.71 6.42 -17.70
C ASP A 216 -0.15 7.85 -17.75
N THR A 217 -0.20 8.53 -16.65
CA THR A 217 0.41 9.83 -16.39
C THR A 217 1.51 9.66 -15.32
N ILE A 218 2.26 10.70 -15.06
CA ILE A 218 3.29 10.67 -14.00
C ILE A 218 2.75 11.13 -12.64
N TYR A 219 1.42 11.12 -12.44
CA TYR A 219 0.81 11.51 -11.19
C TYR A 219 0.93 10.43 -10.12
N ILE A 220 1.17 10.87 -8.88
CA ILE A 220 1.16 10.02 -7.69
C ILE A 220 -0.04 10.47 -6.82
N PRO A 221 -0.89 9.54 -6.34
CA PRO A 221 -2.01 9.88 -5.47
C PRO A 221 -1.51 10.39 -4.11
N ASN A 222 -2.38 11.09 -3.37
CA ASN A 222 -2.06 11.55 -2.01
C ASN A 222 -1.96 10.38 -1.02
N THR A 223 -0.79 9.76 -0.95
CA THR A 223 -0.49 8.64 -0.04
C THR A 223 -0.30 9.07 1.42
N GLY A 224 -0.39 10.34 1.76
CA GLY A 224 -0.49 10.84 3.13
C GLY A 224 -1.81 10.43 3.80
N ASN A 225 -2.86 10.18 3.02
CA ASN A 225 -4.08 9.54 3.51
C ASN A 225 -3.87 8.02 3.63
N ASN A 226 -4.02 7.47 4.84
CA ASN A 226 -3.77 6.05 5.13
C ASN A 226 -4.65 5.10 4.30
N PHE A 227 -5.91 5.43 4.04
CA PHE A 227 -6.78 4.61 3.20
C PHE A 227 -6.28 4.60 1.76
N ILE A 228 -6.00 5.76 1.19
CA ILE A 228 -5.49 5.90 -0.19
C ILE A 228 -4.17 5.17 -0.35
N LYS A 229 -3.23 5.30 0.62
CA LYS A 229 -1.96 4.56 0.63
C LYS A 229 -2.17 3.05 0.53
N LYS A 230 -3.04 2.49 1.37
CA LYS A 230 -3.33 1.05 1.45
C LYS A 230 -4.09 0.55 0.21
N LEU A 231 -5.06 1.35 -0.27
CA LEU A 231 -5.82 1.02 -1.47
C LEU A 231 -4.94 1.06 -2.73
N TYR A 232 -4.09 2.08 -2.84
CA TYR A 232 -3.13 2.20 -3.95
C TYR A 232 -2.13 1.05 -3.95
N SER A 233 -1.55 0.70 -2.79
CA SER A 233 -0.66 -0.48 -2.66
C SER A 233 -1.37 -1.77 -3.08
N THR A 234 -2.64 -1.91 -2.72
CA THR A 234 -3.47 -3.04 -3.16
C THR A 234 -3.65 -3.03 -4.67
N PHE A 235 -4.04 -1.89 -5.26
CA PHE A 235 -4.24 -1.76 -6.70
C PHE A 235 -2.97 -2.11 -7.50
N ILE A 236 -1.81 -1.58 -7.08
CA ILE A 236 -0.52 -1.86 -7.73
C ILE A 236 -0.20 -3.36 -7.73
N SER A 237 -0.61 -4.12 -6.71
CA SER A 237 -0.39 -5.57 -6.66
C SER A 237 -1.16 -6.37 -7.71
N TYR A 238 -2.11 -5.75 -8.42
CA TYR A 238 -2.87 -6.35 -9.53
C TYR A 238 -2.41 -5.92 -10.92
N ILE A 239 -1.40 -5.04 -11.00
CA ILE A 239 -0.88 -4.59 -12.30
C ILE A 239 -0.23 -5.77 -13.03
N PRO A 240 -0.56 -6.00 -14.30
CA PRO A 240 0.11 -7.00 -15.14
C PRO A 240 1.61 -6.76 -15.23
N LYS A 241 2.40 -7.83 -15.24
CA LYS A 241 3.88 -7.76 -15.21
C LYS A 241 4.46 -6.99 -16.39
N ASP A 242 3.86 -7.10 -17.56
CA ASP A 242 4.23 -6.39 -18.79
C ASP A 242 3.97 -4.88 -18.72
N LYS A 243 3.07 -4.43 -17.81
CA LYS A 243 2.77 -3.01 -17.56
C LYS A 243 3.61 -2.38 -16.43
N MET A 244 4.52 -3.13 -15.81
CA MET A 244 5.34 -2.63 -14.69
C MET A 244 6.49 -1.71 -15.14
N ILE A 245 6.86 -1.75 -16.41
CA ILE A 245 7.93 -0.91 -16.98
C ILE A 245 7.31 -0.02 -18.04
N LYS A 246 7.55 1.28 -17.92
CA LYS A 246 7.03 2.29 -18.85
C LYS A 246 8.11 3.33 -19.15
N ALA A 247 8.22 3.71 -20.43
CA ALA A 247 9.06 4.84 -20.83
C ALA A 247 8.42 6.16 -20.37
N THR A 248 9.26 7.08 -19.90
CA THR A 248 8.87 8.46 -19.63
C THR A 248 9.04 9.34 -20.86
N VAL A 249 8.28 10.43 -20.92
CA VAL A 249 8.44 11.43 -21.98
C VAL A 249 9.63 12.33 -21.67
N THR A 250 10.61 12.32 -22.55
CA THR A 250 11.79 13.18 -22.45
C THR A 250 11.79 14.19 -23.60
N ASN A 251 11.84 15.48 -23.27
CA ASN A 251 12.02 16.56 -24.23
C ASN A 251 13.50 16.75 -24.47
N VAL A 252 13.94 16.70 -25.72
CA VAL A 252 15.34 16.84 -26.13
C VAL A 252 15.50 18.05 -27.04
N ASP A 253 16.50 18.88 -26.80
CA ASP A 253 16.90 19.98 -27.65
C ASP A 253 18.45 20.09 -27.74
N GLU A 254 18.99 21.12 -28.38
CA GLU A 254 20.42 21.34 -28.53
C GLU A 254 21.16 21.53 -27.20
N ARG A 255 20.47 21.98 -26.17
CA ARG A 255 21.00 22.23 -24.81
C ARG A 255 21.14 20.96 -23.98
N GLY A 256 20.38 19.87 -24.34
CA GLY A 256 20.32 18.63 -23.63
C GLY A 256 18.90 18.08 -23.53
N SER A 257 18.49 17.62 -22.36
CA SER A 257 17.15 17.05 -22.18
C SER A 257 16.46 17.53 -20.91
N PHE A 258 15.12 17.37 -20.89
CA PHE A 258 14.27 17.63 -19.73
C PHE A 258 13.20 16.56 -19.63
N THR A 259 13.11 15.91 -18.48
CA THR A 259 12.17 14.82 -18.20
C THR A 259 11.44 15.09 -16.90
N GLU A 260 10.13 15.18 -16.94
CA GLU A 260 9.33 15.15 -15.72
C GLU A 260 9.23 13.70 -15.23
N LEU A 261 9.53 13.49 -13.94
CA LEU A 261 9.54 12.15 -13.34
C LEU A 261 8.24 11.81 -12.61
N LEU A 262 7.72 12.79 -11.86
CA LEU A 262 6.50 12.62 -11.10
C LEU A 262 5.80 13.96 -10.83
N ARG A 263 4.47 13.89 -10.70
CA ARG A 263 3.58 14.98 -10.31
C ARG A 263 2.74 14.56 -9.11
N THR A 264 2.46 15.51 -8.23
CA THR A 264 1.51 15.33 -7.13
C THR A 264 0.59 16.55 -7.04
N THR A 265 -0.63 16.37 -6.61
CA THR A 265 -1.57 17.49 -6.41
C THR A 265 -1.30 18.29 -5.14
N THR A 266 -0.44 17.79 -4.24
CA THR A 266 -0.20 18.36 -2.90
C THR A 266 1.22 18.83 -2.66
N ALA A 267 2.17 18.37 -3.48
CA ALA A 267 3.60 18.64 -3.27
C ALA A 267 4.35 18.95 -4.58
N GLY A 268 3.63 19.41 -5.62
CA GLY A 268 4.22 19.85 -6.88
C GLY A 268 4.78 18.73 -7.74
N GLN A 269 5.94 18.97 -8.36
CA GLN A 269 6.56 18.04 -9.32
C GLN A 269 8.06 17.88 -9.12
N VAL A 270 8.59 16.75 -9.60
CA VAL A 270 10.03 16.48 -9.69
C VAL A 270 10.40 16.24 -11.15
N SER A 271 11.50 16.84 -11.57
CA SER A 271 12.01 16.75 -12.93
C SER A 271 13.53 16.52 -12.95
N ILE A 272 14.05 15.97 -14.04
CA ILE A 272 15.48 15.90 -14.33
C ILE A 272 15.78 16.73 -15.57
N SER A 273 16.81 17.57 -15.46
CA SER A 273 17.39 18.31 -16.58
C SER A 273 18.82 17.83 -16.83
N VAL A 274 19.11 17.48 -18.06
CA VAL A 274 20.47 17.19 -18.52
C VAL A 274 20.92 18.36 -19.37
N SER A 275 22.06 18.95 -19.03
CA SER A 275 22.63 20.11 -19.75
C SER A 275 24.04 19.80 -20.20
N LYS A 276 24.33 20.05 -21.50
CA LYS A 276 25.65 19.91 -22.08
C LYS A 276 26.64 20.93 -21.50
N PRO A 277 27.96 20.72 -21.63
CA PRO A 277 28.96 21.67 -21.21
C PRO A 277 28.71 23.09 -21.75
N GLY A 278 28.88 24.12 -20.89
CA GLY A 278 28.69 25.54 -21.23
C GLY A 278 27.24 26.01 -21.35
N ILE A 279 26.27 25.12 -21.22
CA ILE A 279 24.84 25.48 -21.32
C ILE A 279 24.37 26.17 -20.04
N VAL A 280 23.67 27.30 -20.23
CA VAL A 280 22.97 28.04 -19.18
C VAL A 280 21.48 27.83 -19.33
N ARG A 281 20.82 27.46 -18.23
CA ARG A 281 19.34 27.36 -18.11
C ARG A 281 18.85 28.32 -17.04
N GLY A 282 17.55 28.66 -17.06
CA GLY A 282 16.94 29.61 -16.14
C GLY A 282 16.87 31.01 -16.74
N ASN A 283 17.48 32.04 -16.12
CA ASN A 283 17.30 33.46 -16.43
C ASN A 283 15.85 33.91 -16.22
N HIS A 284 15.25 33.45 -15.09
CA HIS A 284 13.89 33.80 -14.71
C HIS A 284 13.77 33.90 -13.19
N TYR A 285 12.66 34.46 -12.75
CA TYR A 285 12.26 34.53 -11.34
C TYR A 285 10.81 34.14 -11.15
N HIS A 286 10.44 33.93 -9.90
CA HIS A 286 9.12 33.53 -9.47
C HIS A 286 8.58 34.43 -8.37
N HIS A 287 7.24 34.50 -8.21
CA HIS A 287 6.60 35.21 -7.12
C HIS A 287 6.19 34.28 -5.97
N THR A 288 5.67 33.10 -6.28
CA THR A 288 5.19 32.11 -5.30
C THR A 288 5.76 30.72 -5.50
N LYS A 289 6.18 30.41 -6.72
CA LYS A 289 6.79 29.13 -7.06
C LYS A 289 8.17 29.01 -6.42
N ILE A 290 8.33 27.98 -5.63
CA ILE A 290 9.59 27.63 -4.96
C ILE A 290 10.23 26.48 -5.70
N GLU A 291 11.52 26.58 -5.95
CA GLU A 291 12.30 25.50 -6.55
C GLU A 291 13.45 25.10 -5.64
N LYS A 292 13.80 23.81 -5.71
CA LYS A 292 15.01 23.24 -5.13
C LYS A 292 15.79 22.54 -6.21
N PHE A 293 17.08 22.85 -6.29
CA PHE A 293 18.01 22.27 -7.23
C PHE A 293 18.98 21.33 -6.52
N ILE A 294 19.25 20.18 -7.12
CA ILE A 294 20.25 19.22 -6.65
C ILE A 294 21.04 18.75 -7.86
N VAL A 295 22.33 19.11 -7.93
CA VAL A 295 23.22 18.59 -8.98
C VAL A 295 23.61 17.15 -8.60
N ILE A 296 23.18 16.18 -9.42
CA ILE A 296 23.43 14.76 -9.21
C ILE A 296 24.73 14.31 -9.85
N LYS A 297 25.11 14.93 -10.99
CA LYS A 297 26.34 14.63 -11.71
C LYS A 297 26.83 15.91 -12.41
N GLY A 298 28.15 16.05 -12.50
CA GLY A 298 28.79 17.20 -13.18
C GLY A 298 29.01 18.37 -12.23
N LYS A 299 29.44 19.50 -12.79
CA LYS A 299 29.81 20.70 -12.03
C LYS A 299 29.02 21.90 -12.54
N ALA A 300 28.37 22.59 -11.61
CA ALA A 300 27.51 23.72 -11.94
C ALA A 300 27.90 25.00 -11.20
N ARG A 301 27.61 26.14 -11.83
CA ARG A 301 27.57 27.44 -11.17
C ARG A 301 26.16 27.99 -11.23
N VAL A 302 25.61 28.34 -10.06
CA VAL A 302 24.26 28.88 -9.92
C VAL A 302 24.37 30.35 -9.57
N TYR A 303 23.68 31.19 -10.31
CA TYR A 303 23.69 32.64 -10.19
C TYR A 303 22.34 33.12 -9.68
N PHE A 304 22.39 34.17 -8.85
CA PHE A 304 21.22 34.83 -8.28
C PHE A 304 21.36 36.33 -8.38
N GLN A 305 20.26 37.02 -8.69
CA GLN A 305 20.19 38.49 -8.68
C GLN A 305 18.79 38.91 -8.22
N ASN A 306 18.75 39.80 -7.22
CA ASN A 306 17.50 40.40 -6.75
C ASN A 306 16.80 41.15 -7.89
N ILE A 307 15.47 41.00 -8.04
CA ILE A 307 14.73 41.64 -9.12
C ILE A 307 14.62 43.16 -8.97
N LEU A 308 14.76 43.69 -7.76
CA LEU A 308 14.64 45.10 -7.40
C LEU A 308 16.02 45.79 -7.19
N ASP A 309 17.07 45.01 -6.87
CA ASP A 309 18.42 45.53 -6.63
C ASP A 309 19.45 44.71 -7.42
N GLU A 310 19.98 45.29 -8.49
CA GLU A 310 20.99 44.63 -9.33
C GLU A 310 22.36 44.46 -8.65
N ASN A 311 22.61 45.14 -7.54
CA ASN A 311 23.85 44.99 -6.76
C ASN A 311 23.75 43.82 -5.78
N ASP A 312 22.54 43.42 -5.41
CA ASP A 312 22.28 42.21 -4.59
C ASP A 312 22.32 40.98 -5.49
N LYS A 313 23.52 40.51 -5.77
CA LYS A 313 23.81 39.34 -6.60
C LYS A 313 24.91 38.49 -6.01
N TYR A 314 24.76 37.18 -6.18
CA TYR A 314 25.73 36.20 -5.71
C TYR A 314 25.66 34.91 -6.54
N ASP A 315 26.66 34.06 -6.39
CA ASP A 315 26.72 32.78 -7.05
C ASP A 315 27.39 31.72 -6.19
N PHE A 316 27.07 30.46 -6.49
CA PHE A 316 27.66 29.30 -5.86
C PHE A 316 28.13 28.29 -6.91
N THR A 317 29.25 27.65 -6.63
CA THR A 317 29.69 26.48 -7.39
C THR A 317 29.36 25.25 -6.61
N VAL A 318 28.78 24.25 -7.28
CA VAL A 318 28.39 22.96 -6.73
C VAL A 318 28.90 21.84 -7.63
N ASP A 319 29.13 20.69 -7.04
CA ASP A 319 29.67 19.51 -7.72
C ASP A 319 28.84 18.27 -7.31
N GLY A 320 28.42 17.47 -8.28
CA GLY A 320 27.64 16.25 -8.07
C GLY A 320 28.37 15.16 -7.29
N ASN A 321 29.69 15.27 -7.07
CA ASN A 321 30.41 14.40 -6.17
C ASN A 321 30.11 14.68 -4.68
N GLU A 322 29.61 15.88 -4.37
CA GLU A 322 29.14 16.27 -3.05
C GLU A 322 27.72 16.83 -3.17
N ILE A 323 26.71 15.96 -2.96
CA ILE A 323 25.30 16.31 -3.14
C ILE A 323 24.89 17.42 -2.18
N LYS A 324 24.48 18.57 -2.75
CA LYS A 324 24.01 19.75 -2.02
C LYS A 324 22.66 20.21 -2.54
N GLU A 325 21.79 20.58 -1.62
CA GLU A 325 20.51 21.23 -1.94
C GLU A 325 20.75 22.74 -2.15
N ILE A 326 20.19 23.29 -3.22
CA ILE A 326 20.17 24.70 -3.51
C ILE A 326 18.70 25.15 -3.46
N ILE A 327 18.38 26.04 -2.54
CA ILE A 327 17.05 26.63 -2.41
C ILE A 327 17.01 27.88 -3.30
N ILE A 328 16.04 27.95 -4.20
CA ILE A 328 15.81 29.08 -5.08
C ILE A 328 14.82 30.03 -4.41
N PRO A 329 15.25 31.22 -3.97
CA PRO A 329 14.34 32.16 -3.30
C PRO A 329 13.44 32.86 -4.30
N VAL A 330 12.20 33.11 -3.92
CA VAL A 330 11.29 33.97 -4.71
C VAL A 330 11.81 35.39 -4.76
N GLY A 331 11.53 36.10 -5.86
CA GLY A 331 12.01 37.48 -6.05
C GLY A 331 13.46 37.59 -6.47
N TYR A 332 14.17 36.48 -6.69
CA TYR A 332 15.49 36.45 -7.31
C TYR A 332 15.44 35.82 -8.69
N SER A 333 15.96 36.53 -9.70
CA SER A 333 16.27 35.89 -10.97
C SER A 333 17.43 34.93 -10.76
N HIS A 334 17.30 33.72 -11.27
CA HIS A 334 18.31 32.70 -11.11
C HIS A 334 18.66 32.03 -12.45
N SER A 335 19.87 31.51 -12.54
CA SER A 335 20.31 30.66 -13.64
C SER A 335 21.33 29.64 -13.16
N ILE A 336 21.43 28.53 -13.88
CA ILE A 336 22.41 27.47 -13.64
C ILE A 336 23.18 27.19 -14.91
N GLU A 337 24.50 27.18 -14.81
CA GLU A 337 25.46 26.93 -15.90
C GLU A 337 26.20 25.62 -15.65
N ASN A 338 26.24 24.74 -16.64
CA ASN A 338 27.17 23.62 -16.62
C ASN A 338 28.59 24.10 -16.90
N ILE A 339 29.42 24.16 -15.86
CA ILE A 339 30.85 24.58 -15.95
C ILE A 339 31.80 23.38 -16.01
N GLY A 340 31.28 22.16 -16.11
CA GLY A 340 32.05 20.93 -16.29
C GLY A 340 32.33 20.62 -17.77
N ASN A 341 33.06 19.53 -17.99
CA ASN A 341 33.42 19.07 -19.36
C ASN A 341 32.47 17.98 -19.88
N ASP A 342 31.61 17.43 -18.99
CA ASP A 342 30.62 16.40 -19.30
C ASP A 342 29.20 16.92 -19.05
N ASP A 343 28.22 16.15 -19.46
CA ASP A 343 26.81 16.44 -19.19
C ASP A 343 26.56 16.57 -17.68
N MET A 344 25.90 17.67 -17.30
CA MET A 344 25.40 17.89 -15.93
C MET A 344 24.00 17.36 -15.80
N ILE A 345 23.74 16.62 -14.73
CA ILE A 345 22.42 16.13 -14.37
C ILE A 345 21.92 16.88 -13.15
N LEU A 346 20.79 17.57 -13.31
CA LEU A 346 20.13 18.38 -12.30
C LEU A 346 18.77 17.77 -11.97
N CYS A 347 18.53 17.46 -10.70
CA CYS A 347 17.21 17.18 -10.16
C CYS A 347 16.57 18.47 -9.69
N ILE A 348 15.31 18.69 -10.08
CA ILE A 348 14.54 19.90 -9.78
C ILE A 348 13.24 19.46 -9.09
N TRP A 349 12.96 20.02 -7.92
CA TRP A 349 11.63 19.99 -7.32
C TRP A 349 11.01 21.38 -7.37
N CYS A 350 9.72 21.46 -7.69
CA CYS A 350 8.94 22.69 -7.55
C CYS A 350 7.66 22.40 -6.75
N ASN A 351 7.23 23.37 -5.94
CA ASN A 351 6.05 23.25 -5.07
C ASN A 351 4.71 23.24 -5.83
N GLU A 352 4.70 23.53 -7.11
CA GLU A 352 3.52 23.56 -7.98
C GLU A 352 3.78 22.83 -9.31
N LEU A 353 2.70 22.47 -9.99
CA LEU A 353 2.76 21.89 -11.33
C LEU A 353 3.02 23.01 -12.35
N PHE A 354 3.75 22.67 -13.42
CA PHE A 354 3.90 23.61 -14.52
C PHE A 354 2.56 23.78 -15.25
N ASP A 355 2.08 25.04 -15.27
CA ASP A 355 0.94 25.48 -16.04
C ASP A 355 1.43 26.49 -17.10
N LYS A 356 1.31 26.15 -18.39
CA LYS A 356 1.77 27.02 -19.46
C LYS A 356 0.93 28.29 -19.64
N ASP A 357 -0.30 28.29 -19.17
CA ASP A 357 -1.23 29.41 -19.28
C ASP A 357 -1.07 30.40 -18.09
N ASN A 358 -0.51 29.88 -16.95
CA ASN A 358 -0.22 30.69 -15.75
C ASN A 358 1.07 30.19 -15.07
N PRO A 359 2.25 30.35 -15.70
CA PRO A 359 3.45 29.61 -15.30
C PRO A 359 4.17 30.14 -14.05
N ASP A 360 3.78 31.25 -13.44
CA ASP A 360 4.55 32.00 -12.40
C ASP A 360 6.08 31.98 -12.68
N THR A 361 6.45 32.26 -13.93
CA THR A 361 7.84 32.23 -14.39
C THR A 361 8.08 33.43 -15.32
N TYR A 362 8.91 34.36 -14.86
CA TYR A 362 9.12 35.63 -15.51
C TYR A 362 10.56 35.75 -15.94
N PHE A 363 10.80 35.96 -17.23
CA PHE A 363 12.13 36.07 -17.79
C PHE A 363 12.84 37.34 -17.30
N LYS A 364 14.05 37.20 -16.76
CA LYS A 364 14.99 38.27 -16.47
C LYS A 364 16.42 37.73 -16.63
N LYS A 365 17.11 38.14 -17.71
CA LYS A 365 18.47 37.69 -18.00
C LYS A 365 19.44 38.21 -16.95
N ILE A 366 20.25 37.31 -16.38
CA ILE A 366 21.34 37.63 -15.43
C ILE A 366 22.68 36.98 -15.86
N ARG A 367 22.62 36.08 -16.85
CA ARG A 367 23.78 35.36 -17.36
C ARG A 367 23.68 35.12 -18.88
#